data_01c005f5034c7385dd7fcb8bccedbbc2
#
_entry.id   01c005f5034c7385dd7fcb8bccedbbc2
#
_cell.length_a   1.000
_cell.length_b   1.000
_cell.length_c   1.000
_cell.angle_alpha   90.00
_cell.angle_beta   90.00
_cell.angle_gamma   90.00
#
_symmetry.space_group_name_H-M   'P 1'
#
loop_
_entity.id
_entity.type
_entity.pdbx_description
1 polymer ?
#
loop_
_entity_poly.entity_id
_entity_poly.type
_entity_poly.pdbx_seq_one_letter_code
_entity_poly.pdbx_strand_id
1 'polypeptide(L)'
;YGAQKVFQDVGFRYTWIAGEEDPNDVDISDAEVHGSVVFPSFLNATTPLFVTPGFVFHLWDGPRAMAAELPAQAYSAYLDFAWQSPAEQIIGADLDFRVGVYSDLNTFNTRSFRFQGQGLGLVRVTPAVTLKGGVRYIDRLHYKLLPAAGILWQPNPQVKLDIFFPQPKLAMYLTTVGTAQVWGYVTAEYGGGSWTIKQAGVSERVELSDIRVLGGFEWFGSQGVNGFIEGG
;
A
#
# COMPACT_ATOMS: atom_id res chain seq x y z
N TYR A 1 13.61 -20.68 -23.53
CA TYR A 1 12.88 -20.55 -22.26
C TYR A 1 13.84 -19.91 -21.27
N GLY A 2 13.82 -18.57 -21.13
CA GLY A 2 14.52 -17.86 -20.07
C GLY A 2 13.88 -18.25 -18.73
N ALA A 3 14.68 -18.65 -17.75
CA ALA A 3 14.21 -18.89 -16.40
C ALA A 3 13.62 -17.56 -15.87
N GLN A 4 12.30 -17.45 -15.80
CA GLN A 4 11.65 -16.33 -15.12
C GLN A 4 12.08 -16.39 -13.65
N LYS A 5 12.59 -15.27 -13.12
CA LYS A 5 12.90 -15.17 -11.71
C LYS A 5 11.59 -15.38 -10.94
N VAL A 6 11.49 -16.50 -10.24
CA VAL A 6 10.34 -16.80 -9.37
C VAL A 6 10.31 -15.81 -8.19
N PHE A 7 11.47 -15.36 -7.75
CA PHE A 7 11.63 -14.36 -6.71
C PHE A 7 11.88 -12.98 -7.35
N GLN A 8 11.00 -12.02 -7.11
CA GLN A 8 11.00 -10.72 -7.76
C GLN A 8 11.78 -9.69 -6.98
N ASP A 9 11.46 -9.50 -5.72
CA ASP A 9 12.10 -8.52 -4.85
C ASP A 9 11.96 -8.86 -3.36
N VAL A 10 12.78 -8.18 -2.56
CA VAL A 10 12.60 -8.02 -1.11
C VAL A 10 12.63 -6.54 -0.82
N GLY A 11 11.68 -6.07 -0.03
CA GLY A 11 11.57 -4.69 0.37
C GLY A 11 11.57 -4.51 1.89
N PHE A 12 12.09 -3.38 2.30
CA PHE A 12 11.98 -2.86 3.66
C PHE A 12 11.42 -1.45 3.59
N ARG A 13 10.44 -1.13 4.44
CA ARG A 13 9.90 0.21 4.61
C ARG A 13 9.90 0.56 6.08
N TYR A 14 10.31 1.76 6.39
CA TYR A 14 10.13 2.36 7.70
C TYR A 14 9.28 3.62 7.56
N THR A 15 8.24 3.73 8.36
CA THR A 15 7.35 4.90 8.39
C THR A 15 7.35 5.45 9.80
N TRP A 16 7.56 6.75 9.93
CA TRP A 16 7.42 7.47 11.17
C TRP A 16 6.45 8.63 10.99
N ILE A 17 5.48 8.72 11.90
CA ILE A 17 4.47 9.78 11.94
C ILE A 17 4.52 10.37 13.34
N ALA A 18 4.85 11.66 13.44
CA ALA A 18 4.79 12.38 14.68
C ALA A 18 3.33 12.77 14.97
N GLY A 19 2.85 12.45 16.16
CA GLY A 19 1.62 13.05 16.70
C GLY A 19 1.85 14.53 16.99
N GLU A 20 0.77 15.29 17.02
CA GLU A 20 0.80 16.65 17.59
C GLU A 20 0.87 16.59 19.13
N GLU A 21 1.05 17.72 19.79
CA GLU A 21 1.07 17.79 21.27
C GLU A 21 -0.34 17.64 21.91
N ASP A 22 -1.31 17.06 21.18
CA ASP A 22 -2.64 16.80 21.70
C ASP A 22 -2.65 15.46 22.47
N PRO A 23 -3.30 15.40 23.66
CA PRO A 23 -3.40 14.16 24.43
C PRO A 23 -4.10 13.00 23.71
N ASN A 24 -4.80 13.25 22.61
CA ASN A 24 -5.48 12.24 21.80
C ASN A 24 -4.65 11.75 20.59
N ASP A 25 -3.50 12.36 20.33
CA ASP A 25 -2.65 11.99 19.21
C ASP A 25 -1.77 10.78 19.51
N VAL A 26 -1.35 10.12 18.45
CA VAL A 26 -0.54 8.90 18.50
C VAL A 26 0.68 9.08 17.61
N ASP A 27 1.86 8.94 18.20
CA ASP A 27 3.08 8.72 17.44
C ASP A 27 3.10 7.31 16.90
N ILE A 28 3.42 7.16 15.61
CA ILE A 28 3.44 5.87 14.93
C ILE A 28 4.83 5.64 14.36
N SER A 29 5.39 4.48 14.64
CA SER A 29 6.60 3.98 13.99
C SER A 29 6.34 2.58 13.46
N ASP A 30 6.34 2.43 12.16
CA ASP A 30 6.08 1.17 11.48
C ASP A 30 7.34 0.67 10.77
N ALA A 31 7.71 -0.57 11.00
CA ALA A 31 8.77 -1.26 10.27
C ALA A 31 8.18 -2.44 9.52
N GLU A 32 8.22 -2.37 8.19
CA GLU A 32 7.67 -3.37 7.27
C GLU A 32 8.78 -4.10 6.51
N VAL A 33 8.65 -5.41 6.41
CA VAL A 33 9.44 -6.24 5.51
C VAL A 33 8.52 -7.09 4.64
N HIS A 34 8.82 -7.18 3.36
CA HIS A 34 8.08 -8.02 2.43
C HIS A 34 8.98 -8.65 1.38
N GLY A 35 8.48 -9.69 0.71
CA GLY A 35 9.16 -10.31 -0.40
C GLY A 35 8.15 -10.80 -1.44
N SER A 36 8.38 -10.50 -2.72
CA SER A 36 7.44 -10.83 -3.79
C SER A 36 7.89 -12.02 -4.60
N VAL A 37 6.96 -12.94 -4.85
CA VAL A 37 7.12 -14.11 -5.70
C VAL A 37 6.19 -13.97 -6.91
N VAL A 38 6.68 -14.36 -8.08
CA VAL A 38 5.93 -14.26 -9.33
C VAL A 38 5.50 -15.64 -9.81
N PHE A 39 4.20 -15.81 -10.03
CA PHE A 39 3.63 -16.93 -10.76
C PHE A 39 3.38 -16.48 -12.20
N PRO A 40 4.16 -16.97 -13.19
CA PRO A 40 4.23 -16.38 -14.52
C PRO A 40 2.97 -16.50 -15.36
N SER A 41 2.06 -17.39 -15.01
CA SER A 41 0.83 -17.64 -15.75
C SER A 41 -0.34 -17.76 -14.81
N PHE A 42 -1.18 -16.73 -14.77
CA PHE A 42 -2.40 -16.72 -13.99
C PHE A 42 -3.53 -16.11 -14.84
N LEU A 43 -4.67 -16.79 -14.91
CA LEU A 43 -5.81 -16.49 -15.79
C LEU A 43 -5.51 -16.56 -17.30
N ASN A 44 -4.29 -16.23 -17.72
CA ASN A 44 -3.81 -16.38 -19.10
C ASN A 44 -2.28 -16.60 -19.13
N ALA A 45 -1.75 -16.91 -20.31
CA ALA A 45 -0.32 -17.25 -20.48
C ALA A 45 0.64 -16.04 -20.40
N THR A 46 0.14 -14.82 -20.35
CA THR A 46 0.94 -13.59 -20.49
C THR A 46 0.96 -12.68 -19.27
N THR A 47 0.06 -12.92 -18.32
CA THR A 47 -0.04 -12.07 -17.11
C THR A 47 0.33 -12.83 -15.85
N PRO A 48 1.35 -12.38 -15.14
CA PRO A 48 1.76 -12.98 -13.89
C PRO A 48 0.82 -12.61 -12.74
N LEU A 49 0.74 -13.50 -11.75
CA LEU A 49 0.23 -13.21 -10.43
C LEU A 49 1.43 -12.92 -9.52
N PHE A 50 1.41 -11.80 -8.84
CA PHE A 50 2.35 -11.48 -7.78
C PHE A 50 1.77 -11.92 -6.44
N VAL A 51 2.57 -12.63 -5.65
CA VAL A 51 2.22 -13.03 -4.29
C VAL A 51 3.28 -12.49 -3.35
N THR A 52 2.87 -11.61 -2.44
CA THR A 52 3.77 -10.86 -1.58
C THR A 52 3.44 -11.10 -0.10
N PRO A 53 4.08 -12.08 0.57
CA PRO A 53 4.08 -12.12 2.02
C PRO A 53 4.79 -10.90 2.60
N GLY A 54 4.22 -10.36 3.66
CA GLY A 54 4.78 -9.23 4.39
C GLY A 54 4.46 -9.27 5.88
N PHE A 55 5.29 -8.57 6.62
CA PHE A 55 5.16 -8.41 8.06
C PHE A 55 5.45 -6.97 8.45
N VAL A 56 4.60 -6.40 9.31
CA VAL A 56 4.76 -5.05 9.84
C VAL A 56 4.79 -5.11 11.36
N PHE A 57 5.77 -4.45 11.92
CA PHE A 57 5.87 -4.18 13.34
C PHE A 57 5.47 -2.73 13.60
N HIS A 58 4.44 -2.54 14.40
CA HIS A 58 3.90 -1.23 14.76
C HIS A 58 4.31 -0.88 16.19
N LEU A 59 4.86 0.31 16.36
CA LEU A 59 5.12 0.93 17.66
C LEU A 59 4.27 2.18 17.76
N TRP A 60 3.44 2.25 18.82
CA TRP A 60 2.55 3.37 19.08
C TRP A 60 2.87 4.01 20.42
N ASP A 61 2.95 5.33 20.46
CA ASP A 61 3.04 6.10 21.70
C ASP A 61 1.87 7.10 21.76
N GLY A 62 0.95 6.85 22.69
CA GLY A 62 -0.31 7.57 22.84
C GLY A 62 -1.54 6.73 22.46
N PRO A 63 -2.75 7.28 22.53
CA PRO A 63 -3.09 8.57 23.14
C PRO A 63 -2.93 8.53 24.66
N ARG A 64 -2.51 9.65 25.25
CA ARG A 64 -2.30 9.79 26.71
C ARG A 64 -3.60 10.09 27.47
N ALA A 65 -4.70 10.31 26.77
CA ALA A 65 -6.01 10.47 27.37
C ALA A 65 -6.53 9.12 27.89
N MET A 66 -6.96 9.08 29.14
CA MET A 66 -7.34 7.86 29.90
C MET A 66 -8.41 6.97 29.25
N ALA A 67 -9.06 7.38 28.18
CA ALA A 67 -10.16 6.63 27.57
C ALA A 67 -9.75 5.63 26.48
N ALA A 68 -8.52 5.68 25.98
CA ALA A 68 -8.06 4.81 24.92
C ALA A 68 -6.60 4.40 25.11
N GLU A 69 -6.36 3.44 26.03
CA GLU A 69 -5.03 2.83 26.13
C GLU A 69 -4.80 1.94 24.90
N LEU A 70 -4.05 2.46 23.91
CA LEU A 70 -3.52 1.62 22.84
C LEU A 70 -2.35 0.80 23.35
N PRO A 71 -2.17 -0.43 22.89
CA PRO A 71 -0.95 -1.19 23.20
C PRO A 71 0.24 -0.48 22.55
N ALA A 72 1.38 -0.44 23.25
CA ALA A 72 2.60 0.15 22.70
C ALA A 72 3.12 -0.57 21.45
N GLN A 73 2.62 -1.78 21.19
CA GLN A 73 3.05 -2.63 20.07
C GLN A 73 1.88 -3.36 19.44
N ALA A 74 1.87 -3.38 18.12
CA ALA A 74 0.96 -4.20 17.33
C ALA A 74 1.71 -4.83 16.14
N TYR A 75 1.11 -5.81 15.54
CA TYR A 75 1.72 -6.60 14.47
C TYR A 75 0.71 -6.82 13.34
N SER A 76 1.22 -6.81 12.12
CA SER A 76 0.44 -7.20 10.95
C SER A 76 1.27 -8.20 10.14
N ALA A 77 0.69 -9.37 9.89
CA ALA A 77 1.25 -10.34 8.95
C ALA A 77 0.25 -10.53 7.82
N TYR A 78 0.68 -10.41 6.58
CA TYR A 78 -0.23 -10.42 5.44
C TYR A 78 0.32 -11.18 4.25
N LEU A 79 -0.58 -11.53 3.36
CA LEU A 79 -0.32 -12.10 2.06
C LEU A 79 -1.11 -11.30 1.01
N ASP A 80 -0.39 -10.64 0.12
CA ASP A 80 -0.96 -9.90 -1.00
C ASP A 80 -0.96 -10.75 -2.27
N PHE A 81 -2.01 -10.60 -3.05
CA PHE A 81 -2.17 -11.15 -4.39
C PHE A 81 -2.48 -9.99 -5.33
N ALA A 82 -1.61 -9.73 -6.30
CA ALA A 82 -1.79 -8.67 -7.28
C ALA A 82 -1.73 -9.22 -8.71
N TRP A 83 -2.71 -8.84 -9.51
CA TRP A 83 -2.79 -9.19 -10.92
C TRP A 83 -3.28 -8.02 -11.74
N GLN A 84 -2.61 -7.77 -12.86
CA GLN A 84 -3.01 -6.73 -13.80
C GLN A 84 -2.98 -7.26 -15.23
N SER A 85 -3.97 -6.88 -16.02
CA SER A 85 -4.00 -7.18 -17.46
C SER A 85 -2.84 -6.50 -18.20
N PRO A 86 -2.42 -7.03 -19.38
CA PRO A 86 -1.36 -6.39 -20.18
C PRO A 86 -1.66 -4.94 -20.48
N ALA A 87 -0.63 -4.10 -20.37
CA ALA A 87 -0.77 -2.66 -20.56
C ALA A 87 -1.16 -2.24 -21.99
N GLU A 88 -0.98 -3.13 -22.97
CA GLU A 88 -1.30 -2.87 -24.38
C GLU A 88 -2.79 -3.01 -24.68
N GLN A 89 -3.56 -3.66 -23.81
CA GLN A 89 -5.00 -3.87 -24.02
C GLN A 89 -5.78 -2.56 -23.87
N ILE A 90 -6.78 -2.37 -24.75
CA ILE A 90 -7.69 -1.21 -24.67
C ILE A 90 -8.57 -1.30 -23.43
N ILE A 91 -9.07 -2.51 -23.13
CA ILE A 91 -9.86 -2.79 -21.93
C ILE A 91 -9.07 -3.79 -21.10
N GLY A 92 -8.88 -3.46 -19.83
CA GLY A 92 -8.13 -4.28 -18.89
C GLY A 92 -8.73 -4.26 -17.51
N ALA A 93 -8.08 -4.94 -16.60
CA ALA A 93 -8.42 -4.95 -15.18
C ALA A 93 -7.15 -4.93 -14.32
N ASP A 94 -7.29 -4.40 -13.11
CA ASP A 94 -6.28 -4.37 -12.06
C ASP A 94 -6.95 -4.90 -10.79
N LEU A 95 -6.44 -6.00 -10.27
CA LEU A 95 -7.00 -6.73 -9.14
C LEU A 95 -5.92 -6.87 -8.06
N ASP A 96 -6.29 -6.51 -6.85
CA ASP A 96 -5.47 -6.67 -5.66
C ASP A 96 -6.31 -7.28 -4.54
N PHE A 97 -5.73 -8.21 -3.81
CA PHE A 97 -6.36 -8.83 -2.66
C PHE A 97 -5.33 -9.10 -1.56
N ARG A 98 -5.61 -8.64 -0.35
CA ARG A 98 -4.81 -8.88 0.84
C ARG A 98 -5.61 -9.66 1.87
N VAL A 99 -5.02 -10.72 2.39
CA VAL A 99 -5.46 -11.38 3.60
C VAL A 99 -4.36 -11.28 4.65
N GLY A 100 -4.72 -10.94 5.88
CA GLY A 100 -3.72 -10.79 6.93
C GLY A 100 -4.30 -10.96 8.33
N VAL A 101 -3.38 -11.03 9.28
CA VAL A 101 -3.64 -11.06 10.72
C VAL A 101 -3.11 -9.79 11.32
N TYR A 102 -3.95 -9.08 12.06
CA TYR A 102 -3.66 -7.77 12.65
C TYR A 102 -4.01 -7.82 14.14
N SER A 103 -2.99 -7.82 15.00
CA SER A 103 -3.17 -8.05 16.44
C SER A 103 -2.00 -7.48 17.26
N ASP A 104 -2.24 -7.31 18.56
CA ASP A 104 -1.20 -7.03 19.57
C ASP A 104 -0.52 -8.31 20.10
N LEU A 105 -0.84 -9.49 19.54
CA LEU A 105 -0.44 -10.84 19.96
C LEU A 105 -0.91 -11.26 21.37
N ASN A 106 -1.48 -10.35 22.16
CA ASN A 106 -2.07 -10.69 23.46
C ASN A 106 -3.48 -11.29 23.31
N THR A 107 -4.10 -11.08 22.14
CA THR A 107 -5.37 -11.68 21.79
C THR A 107 -5.37 -12.07 20.31
N PHE A 108 -5.72 -13.32 20.05
CA PHE A 108 -5.82 -13.87 18.72
C PHE A 108 -7.15 -14.62 18.56
N ASN A 109 -7.99 -14.15 17.66
CA ASN A 109 -9.28 -14.76 17.37
C ASN A 109 -9.69 -14.48 15.91
N THR A 110 -10.87 -14.93 15.52
CA THR A 110 -11.38 -14.71 14.13
C THR A 110 -11.50 -13.23 13.75
N ARG A 111 -11.59 -12.33 14.72
CA ARG A 111 -11.63 -10.88 14.49
C ARG A 111 -10.24 -10.29 14.18
N SER A 112 -9.15 -11.05 14.37
CA SER A 112 -7.79 -10.62 14.00
C SER A 112 -7.53 -10.76 12.50
N PHE A 113 -8.33 -11.54 11.79
CA PHE A 113 -8.24 -11.64 10.33
C PHE A 113 -8.84 -10.42 9.66
N ARG A 114 -8.13 -9.90 8.66
CA ARG A 114 -8.56 -8.79 7.81
C ARG A 114 -8.46 -9.18 6.37
N PHE A 115 -9.43 -8.69 5.60
CA PHE A 115 -9.48 -8.85 4.16
C PHE A 115 -9.54 -7.46 3.55
N GLN A 116 -8.65 -7.19 2.61
CA GLN A 116 -8.66 -5.95 1.85
C GLN A 116 -8.56 -6.31 0.37
N GLY A 117 -8.93 -5.40 -0.50
CA GLY A 117 -8.79 -5.67 -1.92
C GLY A 117 -9.26 -4.51 -2.76
N GLN A 118 -8.89 -4.57 -4.03
CA GLN A 118 -9.25 -3.59 -5.03
C GLN A 118 -9.59 -4.31 -6.33
N GLY A 119 -10.63 -3.84 -6.99
CA GLY A 119 -10.96 -4.27 -8.34
C GLY A 119 -11.24 -3.06 -9.22
N LEU A 120 -10.41 -2.87 -10.24
CA LEU A 120 -10.53 -1.78 -11.19
C LEU A 120 -10.70 -2.29 -12.61
N GLY A 121 -11.62 -1.69 -13.34
CA GLY A 121 -11.63 -1.71 -14.80
C GLY A 121 -10.72 -0.61 -15.34
N LEU A 122 -9.98 -0.93 -16.37
CA LEU A 122 -9.05 -0.02 -17.06
C LEU A 122 -9.52 0.18 -18.49
N VAL A 123 -9.55 1.43 -18.95
CA VAL A 123 -9.87 1.75 -20.36
C VAL A 123 -8.80 2.69 -20.89
N ARG A 124 -7.99 2.20 -21.83
CA ARG A 124 -6.99 2.99 -22.52
C ARG A 124 -7.65 3.80 -23.64
N VAL A 125 -7.82 5.09 -23.40
CA VAL A 125 -8.43 6.02 -24.36
C VAL A 125 -7.42 6.46 -25.45
N THR A 126 -6.17 6.69 -25.02
CA THR A 126 -5.03 6.98 -25.87
C THR A 126 -3.78 6.28 -25.34
N PRO A 127 -2.67 6.24 -26.12
CA PRO A 127 -1.39 5.73 -25.58
C PRO A 127 -0.92 6.44 -24.30
N ALA A 128 -1.34 7.70 -24.11
CA ALA A 128 -0.96 8.52 -22.97
C ALA A 128 -2.02 8.56 -21.84
N VAL A 129 -3.24 8.09 -22.06
CA VAL A 129 -4.37 8.26 -21.12
C VAL A 129 -5.09 6.96 -20.90
N THR A 130 -5.14 6.53 -19.65
CA THR A 130 -5.93 5.38 -19.18
C THR A 130 -6.91 5.83 -18.11
N LEU A 131 -8.19 5.55 -18.32
CA LEU A 131 -9.23 5.72 -17.29
C LEU A 131 -9.23 4.49 -16.38
N LYS A 132 -9.43 4.71 -15.10
CA LYS A 132 -9.55 3.68 -14.06
C LYS A 132 -10.87 3.85 -13.33
N GLY A 133 -11.56 2.76 -13.04
CA GLY A 133 -12.79 2.81 -12.27
C GLY A 133 -13.14 1.47 -11.63
N GLY A 134 -13.61 1.53 -10.38
CA GLY A 134 -13.95 0.34 -9.62
C GLY A 134 -14.18 0.63 -8.15
N VAL A 135 -13.77 -0.31 -7.31
CA VAL A 135 -13.98 -0.23 -5.86
C VAL A 135 -12.76 -0.73 -5.10
N ARG A 136 -12.56 -0.18 -3.90
CA ARG A 136 -11.56 -0.64 -2.94
C ARG A 136 -12.22 -1.02 -1.62
N TYR A 137 -12.02 -2.25 -1.18
CA TYR A 137 -12.46 -2.75 0.11
C TYR A 137 -11.31 -2.64 1.12
N ILE A 138 -11.51 -1.94 2.24
CA ILE A 138 -10.46 -1.59 3.20
C ILE A 138 -10.65 -2.22 4.60
N ASP A 139 -11.73 -2.96 4.82
CA ASP A 139 -12.09 -3.64 6.09
C ASP A 139 -11.93 -2.78 7.36
N ARG A 140 -12.40 -1.53 7.29
CA ARG A 140 -12.45 -0.62 8.42
C ARG A 140 -13.74 -0.79 9.24
N LEU A 141 -13.77 -0.23 10.46
CA LEU A 141 -14.96 -0.27 11.31
C LEU A 141 -16.10 0.56 10.73
N HIS A 142 -15.80 1.78 10.29
CA HIS A 142 -16.78 2.75 9.84
C HIS A 142 -17.03 2.68 8.32
N TYR A 143 -15.96 2.52 7.55
CA TYR A 143 -16.02 2.48 6.08
C TYR A 143 -15.34 1.22 5.58
N LYS A 144 -16.08 0.38 4.86
CA LYS A 144 -15.53 -0.87 4.32
C LYS A 144 -15.24 -0.78 2.83
N LEU A 145 -15.99 0.03 2.11
CA LEU A 145 -15.90 0.14 0.66
C LEU A 145 -15.73 1.61 0.27
N LEU A 146 -14.71 1.88 -0.54
CA LEU A 146 -14.46 3.18 -1.15
C LEU A 146 -14.66 3.07 -2.66
N PRO A 147 -15.27 4.08 -3.31
CA PRO A 147 -15.20 4.19 -4.75
C PRO A 147 -13.73 4.40 -5.14
N ALA A 148 -13.34 3.82 -6.25
CA ALA A 148 -11.98 3.96 -6.76
C ALA A 148 -12.07 4.38 -8.23
N ALA A 149 -11.65 5.60 -8.54
CA ALA A 149 -11.75 6.12 -9.90
C ALA A 149 -10.67 7.16 -10.18
N GLY A 150 -10.25 7.27 -11.42
CA GLY A 150 -9.27 8.26 -11.81
C GLY A 150 -8.74 8.11 -13.22
N ILE A 151 -7.67 8.85 -13.48
CA ILE A 151 -7.02 8.94 -14.77
C ILE A 151 -5.52 8.79 -14.56
N LEU A 152 -4.92 7.83 -15.25
CA LEU A 152 -3.49 7.76 -15.44
C LEU A 152 -3.16 8.52 -16.73
N TRP A 153 -2.41 9.61 -16.61
CA TRP A 153 -1.99 10.44 -17.73
C TRP A 153 -0.47 10.54 -17.80
N GLN A 154 0.11 10.12 -18.91
CA GLN A 154 1.54 10.16 -19.21
C GLN A 154 1.77 10.98 -20.48
N PRO A 155 1.80 12.33 -20.39
CA PRO A 155 1.94 13.19 -21.55
C PRO A 155 3.28 12.99 -22.28
N ASN A 156 4.29 12.58 -21.56
CA ASN A 156 5.62 12.27 -22.08
C ASN A 156 6.34 11.28 -21.13
N PRO A 157 7.51 10.72 -21.51
CA PRO A 157 8.25 9.79 -20.69
C PRO A 157 8.76 10.33 -19.34
N GLN A 158 8.73 11.65 -19.13
CA GLN A 158 9.25 12.32 -17.93
C GLN A 158 8.17 12.69 -16.92
N VAL A 159 6.88 12.53 -17.27
CA VAL A 159 5.76 12.94 -16.41
C VAL A 159 4.75 11.81 -16.33
N LYS A 160 4.39 11.42 -15.10
CA LYS A 160 3.38 10.42 -14.81
C LYS A 160 2.40 10.96 -13.76
N LEU A 161 1.17 11.20 -14.17
CA LEU A 161 0.12 11.77 -13.35
C LEU A 161 -0.96 10.69 -13.14
N ASP A 162 -0.94 10.04 -11.97
CA ASP A 162 -1.99 9.12 -11.55
C ASP A 162 -2.97 9.87 -10.65
N ILE A 163 -3.93 10.56 -11.27
CA ILE A 163 -4.98 11.32 -10.58
C ILE A 163 -6.07 10.31 -10.22
N PHE A 164 -5.83 9.56 -9.15
CA PHE A 164 -6.64 8.41 -8.78
C PHE A 164 -7.08 8.51 -7.32
N PHE A 165 -8.39 8.44 -7.07
CA PHE A 165 -8.92 8.30 -5.71
C PHE A 165 -8.97 6.82 -5.32
N PRO A 166 -8.51 6.40 -4.12
CA PRO A 166 -8.14 7.23 -2.96
C PRO A 166 -6.64 7.58 -2.83
N GLN A 167 -5.80 7.22 -3.80
CA GLN A 167 -4.34 7.39 -3.70
C GLN A 167 -3.78 8.04 -4.98
N PRO A 168 -3.94 9.38 -5.15
CA PRO A 168 -3.31 10.09 -6.26
C PRO A 168 -1.79 10.13 -6.10
N LYS A 169 -1.05 10.00 -7.21
CA LYS A 169 0.40 10.19 -7.28
C LYS A 169 0.77 10.96 -8.53
N LEU A 170 1.45 12.07 -8.35
CA LEU A 170 1.96 12.91 -9.43
C LEU A 170 3.48 12.85 -9.41
N ALA A 171 4.10 12.26 -10.43
CA ALA A 171 5.53 12.05 -10.48
C ALA A 171 6.17 12.70 -11.72
N MET A 172 7.37 13.22 -11.53
CA MET A 172 8.18 13.83 -12.60
C MET A 172 9.62 13.30 -12.51
N TYR A 173 10.16 12.92 -13.66
CA TYR A 173 11.57 12.59 -13.80
C TYR A 173 12.44 13.83 -13.52
N LEU A 174 13.44 13.67 -12.67
CA LEU A 174 14.36 14.75 -12.32
C LEU A 174 15.72 14.57 -12.98
N THR A 175 16.33 13.41 -12.79
CA THR A 175 17.69 13.15 -13.27
C THR A 175 18.02 11.67 -13.26
N THR A 176 19.20 11.32 -13.79
CA THR A 176 19.80 10.00 -13.64
C THR A 176 21.11 10.13 -12.87
N VAL A 177 21.26 9.37 -11.80
CA VAL A 177 22.49 9.30 -11.01
C VAL A 177 23.11 7.93 -11.22
N GLY A 178 24.27 7.89 -11.89
CA GLY A 178 24.85 6.62 -12.33
C GLY A 178 23.92 5.90 -13.31
N THR A 179 23.35 4.76 -12.88
CA THR A 179 22.37 3.98 -13.65
C THR A 179 20.95 4.08 -13.11
N ALA A 180 20.75 4.83 -12.03
CA ALA A 180 19.46 4.97 -11.38
C ALA A 180 18.72 6.21 -11.87
N GLN A 181 17.49 6.05 -12.37
CA GLN A 181 16.58 7.15 -12.64
C GLN A 181 15.98 7.66 -11.34
N VAL A 182 16.01 8.97 -11.13
CA VAL A 182 15.44 9.64 -9.96
C VAL A 182 14.21 10.43 -10.37
N TRP A 183 13.12 10.19 -9.66
CA TRP A 183 11.83 10.85 -9.84
C TRP A 183 11.42 11.58 -8.58
N GLY A 184 10.93 12.81 -8.72
CA GLY A 184 10.23 13.51 -7.65
C GLY A 184 8.73 13.26 -7.74
N TYR A 185 8.04 13.16 -6.61
CA TYR A 185 6.60 12.97 -6.61
C TYR A 185 5.90 13.64 -5.44
N VAL A 186 4.60 13.85 -5.62
CA VAL A 186 3.65 14.18 -4.56
C VAL A 186 2.54 13.14 -4.59
N THR A 187 2.15 12.65 -3.45
CA THR A 187 1.08 11.67 -3.30
C THR A 187 0.18 12.01 -2.12
N ALA A 188 -1.04 11.51 -2.15
CA ALA A 188 -1.89 11.50 -0.98
C ALA A 188 -2.45 10.09 -0.76
N GLU A 189 -2.67 9.72 0.48
CA GLU A 189 -3.20 8.41 0.82
C GLU A 189 -4.13 8.45 2.03
N TYR A 190 -5.05 7.51 2.06
CA TYR A 190 -5.85 7.21 3.23
C TYR A 190 -5.15 6.10 4.03
N GLY A 191 -4.41 6.52 5.06
CA GLY A 191 -3.55 5.67 5.87
C GLY A 191 -4.28 5.00 7.03
N GLY A 192 -3.49 4.32 7.89
CA GLY A 192 -3.93 3.63 9.07
C GLY A 192 -4.40 2.19 8.83
N GLY A 193 -5.03 1.58 9.83
CA GLY A 193 -5.42 0.18 9.84
C GLY A 193 -6.43 -0.13 10.94
N SER A 194 -6.72 -1.43 11.09
CA SER A 194 -7.60 -1.92 12.15
C SER A 194 -7.01 -3.18 12.74
N TRP A 195 -6.80 -3.17 14.06
CA TRP A 195 -6.18 -4.25 14.81
C TRP A 195 -7.11 -4.78 15.89
N THR A 196 -6.95 -6.05 16.24
CA THR A 196 -7.58 -6.66 17.41
C THR A 196 -6.59 -6.58 18.55
N ILE A 197 -6.98 -5.93 19.64
CA ILE A 197 -6.15 -5.71 20.81
C ILE A 197 -6.82 -6.26 22.07
N LYS A 198 -6.03 -6.50 23.10
CA LYS A 198 -6.55 -6.87 24.42
C LYS A 198 -6.55 -5.64 25.31
N GLN A 199 -7.75 -5.14 25.66
CA GLN A 199 -7.93 -4.00 26.55
C GLN A 199 -8.73 -4.43 27.77
N ALA A 200 -8.24 -4.15 28.97
CA ALA A 200 -8.88 -4.55 30.25
C ALA A 200 -9.32 -6.03 30.31
N GLY A 201 -8.56 -6.93 29.68
CA GLY A 201 -8.89 -8.36 29.64
C GLY A 201 -9.87 -8.78 28.55
N VAL A 202 -10.45 -7.84 27.82
CA VAL A 202 -11.41 -8.08 26.73
C VAL A 202 -10.74 -7.88 25.38
N SER A 203 -11.16 -8.67 24.39
CA SER A 203 -10.70 -8.53 23.00
C SER A 203 -11.51 -7.45 22.31
N GLU A 204 -10.88 -6.36 21.93
CA GLU A 204 -11.49 -5.23 21.25
C GLU A 204 -10.85 -4.97 19.89
N ARG A 205 -11.54 -4.22 19.03
CA ARG A 205 -11.04 -3.78 17.72
C ARG A 205 -10.76 -2.28 17.78
N VAL A 206 -9.54 -1.91 17.50
CA VAL A 206 -9.12 -0.51 17.34
C VAL A 206 -8.94 -0.19 15.86
N GLU A 207 -9.27 1.04 15.48
CA GLU A 207 -9.02 1.59 14.14
C GLU A 207 -8.23 2.89 14.28
N LEU A 208 -7.13 2.96 13.56
CA LEU A 208 -6.41 4.21 13.29
C LEU A 208 -6.71 4.63 11.85
N SER A 209 -7.00 5.89 11.64
CA SER A 209 -7.29 6.45 10.32
C SER A 209 -6.66 7.82 10.21
N ASP A 210 -5.91 8.02 9.14
CA ASP A 210 -5.25 9.28 8.83
C ASP A 210 -5.35 9.60 7.34
N ILE A 211 -5.15 10.85 6.97
CA ILE A 211 -4.99 11.30 5.60
C ILE A 211 -3.60 11.92 5.51
N ARG A 212 -2.77 11.37 4.62
CA ARG A 212 -1.39 11.80 4.42
C ARG A 212 -1.26 12.48 3.08
N VAL A 213 -0.55 13.59 3.06
CA VAL A 213 -0.07 14.24 1.84
C VAL A 213 1.44 14.25 1.92
N LEU A 214 2.10 13.55 0.99
CA LEU A 214 3.52 13.27 1.05
C LEU A 214 4.21 13.79 -0.21
N GLY A 215 5.38 14.40 -0.02
CA GLY A 215 6.32 14.69 -1.10
C GLY A 215 7.54 13.81 -0.97
N GLY A 216 8.10 13.34 -2.09
CA GLY A 216 9.23 12.43 -2.00
C GLY A 216 10.02 12.28 -3.29
N PHE A 217 11.06 11.47 -3.17
CA PHE A 217 11.90 11.02 -4.26
C PHE A 217 11.90 9.50 -4.32
N GLU A 218 11.81 8.96 -5.53
CA GLU A 218 11.98 7.52 -5.78
C GLU A 218 13.07 7.31 -6.83
N TRP A 219 13.78 6.20 -6.72
CA TRP A 219 14.81 5.85 -7.68
C TRP A 219 14.69 4.40 -8.14
N PHE A 220 14.97 4.20 -9.42
CA PHE A 220 14.92 2.92 -10.09
C PHE A 220 16.29 2.58 -10.67
N GLY A 221 17.00 1.68 -10.03
CA GLY A 221 18.34 1.25 -10.45
C GLY A 221 18.30 0.11 -11.47
N SER A 222 19.22 0.10 -12.42
CA SER A 222 19.30 -0.93 -13.48
C SER A 222 19.58 -2.35 -12.94
N GLN A 223 20.12 -2.47 -11.73
CA GLN A 223 20.41 -3.75 -11.07
C GLN A 223 19.27 -4.22 -10.14
N GLY A 224 18.10 -3.58 -10.20
CA GLY A 224 16.94 -3.91 -9.38
C GLY A 224 16.98 -3.35 -7.96
N VAL A 225 17.94 -2.47 -7.65
CA VAL A 225 17.95 -1.73 -6.38
C VAL A 225 17.09 -0.49 -6.56
N ASN A 226 15.88 -0.53 -6.03
CA ASN A 226 14.93 0.56 -6.05
C ASN A 226 14.73 1.07 -4.63
N GLY A 227 14.31 2.32 -4.49
CA GLY A 227 13.99 2.85 -3.17
C GLY A 227 13.27 4.18 -3.29
N PHE A 228 12.81 4.66 -2.15
CA PHE A 228 12.17 5.96 -2.04
C PHE A 228 12.44 6.56 -0.66
N ILE A 229 12.27 7.87 -0.58
CA ILE A 229 12.19 8.64 0.66
C ILE A 229 11.07 9.66 0.49
N GLU A 230 10.20 9.76 1.47
CA GLU A 230 9.06 10.68 1.46
C GLU A 230 8.83 11.30 2.83
N GLY A 231 8.19 12.47 2.84
CA GLY A 231 7.80 13.19 4.04
C GLY A 231 6.59 14.10 3.78
N GLY A 232 5.85 14.42 4.81
CA GLY A 232 4.68 15.28 4.74
C GLY A 232 4.00 15.46 6.08
#